data_489a664d57b75f5f12b84144efbe5bf0
#
_entry.id   489a664d57b75f5f12b84144efbe5bf0
#
_cell.length_a   1.000
_cell.length_b   1.000
_cell.length_c   1.000
_cell.angle_alpha   90.00
_cell.angle_beta   90.00
_cell.angle_gamma   90.00
#
_symmetry.space_group_name_H-M   'P 1'
#
loop_
_entity.id
_entity.type
_entity.pdbx_description
1 polymer ?
#
loop_
_entity_poly.entity_id
_entity_poly.type
_entity_poly.pdbx_seq_one_letter_code
_entity_poly.pdbx_strand_id
1 'polypeptide(L)'
;DLQILTVFTIIAVAIVFFVWGKIRSDIVALSVLISLVLTGILTPAEGLSGFSNSVVVMMVCLFIVGGAIFQTGLAKMISTKILAFAGDSQYKLFILVMLVTGGIGAIVSNTGTVALMLPIVISLAAEAKTDARRFLMPMAFASNLGLLTLISTPPNLIINDTLINGGFEGLSFFAFLPIGIITMSIGILLLWPLSKLLVSGKRKDKSEAKKDKSLTQLASEYQLADNLYRVTIGESSPFIDKSLQELNITSNYNLSILEIRRIESKNRFHKTVHMAMAGPSSQFRANDMLYVLGDFDDVVKLVNDNGLKLIDTHETEGRDNALSVSQAGGMQFSEIGIAEVVLMSSSKIINKRVKESNFRQLYNVNILGIRRNDGYILQDVKDERMHSGDVLLVQGKWSDIDKLNFETSEWVVVGKPMENALKMPRNHKAPVAAVILVLMILAMVFNIVPTVIATMVAALLMIIAGCFRNVESAYKSINWESTFLFAGMFPLAIAMEKTGASTLIANAIVSGLSSYGSIAVLAGLYVATSILTMFISNTATAVLFAPIALQAAVSLGISPYPFMFTVTVAASMCFASPFATPPNALVMSAGRYKFMDYVKVGFPLQFIVGVIMIFVLPLLFPF
;
A
#
# COMPACT_ATOMS: atom_id res chain seq x y z
N ASP A 1 -32.88 17.62 -28.74
CA ASP A 1 -31.95 18.76 -28.66
C ASP A 1 -30.52 18.34 -29.00
N LEU A 2 -29.85 19.15 -29.86
CA LEU A 2 -28.53 18.85 -30.37
C LEU A 2 -27.51 18.69 -29.23
N GLN A 3 -27.63 19.48 -28.16
CA GLN A 3 -26.72 19.43 -27.01
C GLN A 3 -26.83 18.11 -26.24
N ILE A 4 -28.03 17.59 -26.03
CA ILE A 4 -28.26 16.30 -25.37
C ILE A 4 -27.63 15.18 -26.21
N LEU A 5 -27.84 15.19 -27.54
CA LEU A 5 -27.25 14.21 -28.44
C LEU A 5 -25.72 14.25 -28.41
N THR A 6 -25.14 15.45 -28.34
CA THR A 6 -23.70 15.63 -28.23
C THR A 6 -23.15 15.05 -26.92
N VAL A 7 -23.84 15.31 -25.78
CA VAL A 7 -23.44 14.73 -24.47
C VAL A 7 -23.52 13.21 -24.51
N PHE A 8 -24.62 12.64 -25.05
CA PHE A 8 -24.74 11.18 -25.18
C PHE A 8 -23.66 10.57 -26.07
N THR A 9 -23.31 11.26 -27.17
CA THR A 9 -22.23 10.82 -28.04
C THR A 9 -20.89 10.82 -27.30
N ILE A 10 -20.58 11.88 -26.56
CA ILE A 10 -19.35 11.96 -25.72
C ILE A 10 -19.33 10.84 -24.68
N ILE A 11 -20.47 10.60 -23.99
CA ILE A 11 -20.58 9.52 -23.00
C ILE A 11 -20.36 8.16 -23.67
N ALA A 12 -21.03 7.89 -24.79
CA ALA A 12 -20.90 6.62 -25.51
C ALA A 12 -19.45 6.36 -25.96
N VAL A 13 -18.78 7.37 -26.51
CA VAL A 13 -17.37 7.30 -26.90
C VAL A 13 -16.47 7.08 -25.68
N ALA A 14 -16.71 7.78 -24.58
CA ALA A 14 -15.95 7.59 -23.34
C ALA A 14 -16.11 6.17 -22.81
N ILE A 15 -17.32 5.62 -22.77
CA ILE A 15 -17.57 4.23 -22.35
C ILE A 15 -16.82 3.25 -23.24
N VAL A 16 -16.83 3.43 -24.57
CA VAL A 16 -16.09 2.58 -25.51
C VAL A 16 -14.59 2.60 -25.18
N PHE A 17 -13.99 3.77 -24.92
CA PHE A 17 -12.58 3.87 -24.57
C PHE A 17 -12.27 3.28 -23.20
N PHE A 18 -13.11 3.45 -22.21
CA PHE A 18 -12.96 2.82 -20.90
C PHE A 18 -13.01 1.28 -21.01
N VAL A 19 -13.96 0.74 -21.76
CA VAL A 19 -14.10 -0.71 -22.00
C VAL A 19 -12.92 -1.25 -22.80
N TRP A 20 -12.44 -0.51 -23.79
CA TRP A 20 -11.29 -0.91 -24.60
C TRP A 20 -10.00 -1.03 -23.78
N GLY A 21 -9.84 -0.24 -22.71
CA GLY A 21 -8.79 -0.39 -21.71
C GLY A 21 -7.35 -0.14 -22.19
N LYS A 22 -7.14 0.25 -23.46
CA LYS A 22 -5.81 0.56 -24.01
C LYS A 22 -5.34 1.96 -23.66
N ILE A 23 -6.28 2.87 -23.38
CA ILE A 23 -6.01 4.25 -22.97
C ILE A 23 -6.25 4.35 -21.48
N ARG A 24 -5.37 5.05 -20.76
CA ARG A 24 -5.53 5.28 -19.32
C ARG A 24 -6.82 6.06 -19.05
N SER A 25 -7.47 5.72 -17.95
CA SER A 25 -8.77 6.29 -17.56
C SER A 25 -8.74 7.82 -17.37
N ASP A 26 -7.64 8.35 -16.82
CA ASP A 26 -7.43 9.79 -16.64
C ASP A 26 -7.36 10.55 -17.97
N ILE A 27 -6.71 9.97 -19.00
CA ILE A 27 -6.63 10.57 -20.33
C ILE A 27 -8.02 10.60 -20.99
N VAL A 28 -8.80 9.53 -20.86
CA VAL A 28 -10.17 9.49 -21.36
C VAL A 28 -11.02 10.59 -20.69
N ALA A 29 -10.92 10.73 -19.37
CA ALA A 29 -11.65 11.74 -18.61
C ALA A 29 -11.28 13.18 -19.04
N LEU A 30 -9.98 13.45 -19.21
CA LEU A 30 -9.53 14.74 -19.73
C LEU A 30 -10.01 15.00 -21.16
N SER A 31 -10.05 13.96 -22.00
CA SER A 31 -10.59 14.09 -23.36
C SER A 31 -12.08 14.43 -23.37
N VAL A 32 -12.86 13.83 -22.45
CA VAL A 32 -14.28 14.17 -22.22
C VAL A 32 -14.42 15.64 -21.83
N LEU A 33 -13.65 16.10 -20.83
CA LEU A 33 -13.64 17.49 -20.38
C LEU A 33 -13.36 18.44 -21.56
N ILE A 34 -12.29 18.19 -22.29
CA ILE A 34 -11.90 19.01 -23.45
C ILE A 34 -13.03 19.03 -24.50
N SER A 35 -13.63 17.88 -24.80
CA SER A 35 -14.72 17.77 -25.77
C SER A 35 -15.94 18.59 -25.36
N LEU A 36 -16.30 18.57 -24.06
CA LEU A 36 -17.43 19.34 -23.53
C LEU A 36 -17.21 20.86 -23.62
N VAL A 37 -15.95 21.31 -23.45
CA VAL A 37 -15.59 22.73 -23.61
C VAL A 37 -15.55 23.13 -25.10
N LEU A 38 -14.93 22.30 -25.95
CA LEU A 38 -14.83 22.59 -27.40
C LEU A 38 -16.19 22.59 -28.11
N THR A 39 -17.15 21.78 -27.65
CA THR A 39 -18.51 21.76 -28.18
C THR A 39 -19.37 22.92 -27.66
N GLY A 40 -18.84 23.76 -26.76
CA GLY A 40 -19.55 24.92 -26.20
C GLY A 40 -20.65 24.56 -25.19
N ILE A 41 -20.75 23.29 -24.75
CA ILE A 41 -21.69 22.87 -23.72
C ILE A 41 -21.28 23.45 -22.36
N LEU A 42 -20.01 23.45 -22.08
CA LEU A 42 -19.43 24.03 -20.88
C LEU A 42 -18.49 25.19 -21.21
N THR A 43 -18.49 26.19 -20.35
CA THR A 43 -17.45 27.22 -20.36
C THR A 43 -16.11 26.64 -19.86
N PRO A 44 -14.96 27.24 -20.17
CA PRO A 44 -13.67 26.80 -19.62
C PRO A 44 -13.65 26.75 -18.09
N ALA A 45 -14.32 27.70 -17.41
CA ALA A 45 -14.42 27.74 -15.96
C ALA A 45 -15.21 26.54 -15.41
N GLU A 46 -16.35 26.20 -16.02
CA GLU A 46 -17.13 25.01 -15.67
C GLU A 46 -16.34 23.71 -15.98
N GLY A 47 -15.63 23.65 -17.09
CA GLY A 47 -14.77 22.51 -17.44
C GLY A 47 -13.65 22.29 -16.43
N LEU A 48 -13.03 23.34 -15.92
CA LEU A 48 -11.94 23.25 -14.94
C LEU A 48 -12.43 23.16 -13.49
N SER A 49 -13.74 23.33 -13.23
CA SER A 49 -14.30 23.33 -11.86
C SER A 49 -14.03 22.02 -11.10
N GLY A 50 -13.89 20.89 -11.82
CA GLY A 50 -13.52 19.63 -11.22
C GLY A 50 -12.20 19.65 -10.48
N PHE A 51 -11.20 20.42 -10.93
CA PHE A 51 -9.90 20.53 -10.27
C PHE A 51 -9.93 21.38 -8.98
N SER A 52 -10.91 22.24 -8.83
CA SER A 52 -11.15 23.03 -7.61
C SER A 52 -12.26 22.42 -6.72
N ASN A 53 -12.81 21.26 -7.10
CA ASN A 53 -13.83 20.57 -6.32
C ASN A 53 -13.29 20.11 -4.97
N SER A 54 -14.04 20.34 -3.90
CA SER A 54 -13.66 19.98 -2.52
C SER A 54 -13.39 18.49 -2.36
N VAL A 55 -14.11 17.63 -3.10
CA VAL A 55 -13.92 16.17 -3.07
C VAL A 55 -12.57 15.78 -3.66
N VAL A 56 -12.12 16.42 -4.77
CA VAL A 56 -10.80 16.16 -5.36
C VAL A 56 -9.69 16.53 -4.39
N VAL A 57 -9.78 17.70 -3.76
CA VAL A 57 -8.81 18.14 -2.74
C VAL A 57 -8.80 17.16 -1.57
N MET A 58 -9.97 16.75 -1.08
CA MET A 58 -10.09 15.80 0.00
C MET A 58 -9.49 14.42 -0.37
N MET A 59 -9.72 13.91 -1.58
CA MET A 59 -9.13 12.67 -2.06
C MET A 59 -7.60 12.72 -2.07
N VAL A 60 -7.01 13.80 -2.57
CA VAL A 60 -5.54 14.01 -2.55
C VAL A 60 -5.02 13.94 -1.12
N CYS A 61 -5.66 14.65 -0.19
CA CYS A 61 -5.27 14.66 1.22
C CYS A 61 -5.41 13.26 1.87
N LEU A 62 -6.49 12.54 1.56
CA LEU A 62 -6.70 11.17 2.05
C LEU A 62 -5.66 10.18 1.50
N PHE A 63 -5.21 10.33 0.26
CA PHE A 63 -4.08 9.54 -0.26
C PHE A 63 -2.79 9.81 0.52
N ILE A 64 -2.53 11.06 0.90
CA ILE A 64 -1.37 11.41 1.74
C ILE A 64 -1.53 10.79 3.14
N VAL A 65 -2.68 10.95 3.79
CA VAL A 65 -2.95 10.34 5.11
C VAL A 65 -2.78 8.83 5.05
N GLY A 66 -3.38 8.16 4.05
CA GLY A 66 -3.23 6.74 3.82
C GLY A 66 -1.78 6.31 3.59
N GLY A 67 -1.04 7.07 2.77
CA GLY A 67 0.39 6.85 2.54
C GLY A 67 1.22 6.95 3.82
N ALA A 68 0.91 7.90 4.71
CA ALA A 68 1.56 8.02 6.01
C ALA A 68 1.28 6.82 6.92
N ILE A 69 0.04 6.32 6.95
CA ILE A 69 -0.34 5.12 7.72
C ILE A 69 0.47 3.90 7.25
N PHE A 70 0.71 3.76 5.95
CA PHE A 70 1.53 2.68 5.40
C PHE A 70 3.02 2.88 5.69
N GLN A 71 3.57 4.09 5.47
CA GLN A 71 4.99 4.37 5.68
C GLN A 71 5.41 4.31 7.15
N THR A 72 4.52 4.64 8.08
CA THR A 72 4.76 4.49 9.52
C THR A 72 4.57 3.06 10.02
N GLY A 73 4.05 2.16 9.19
CA GLY A 73 3.76 0.77 9.57
C GLY A 73 2.59 0.61 10.54
N LEU A 74 1.81 1.68 10.78
CA LEU A 74 0.65 1.64 11.68
C LEU A 74 -0.36 0.55 11.26
N ALA A 75 -0.72 0.51 9.98
CA ALA A 75 -1.62 -0.51 9.45
C ALA A 75 -1.07 -1.93 9.63
N LYS A 76 0.24 -2.12 9.41
CA LYS A 76 0.92 -3.41 9.62
C LYS A 76 0.89 -3.83 11.10
N MET A 77 1.17 -2.90 12.01
CA MET A 77 1.12 -3.19 13.46
C MET A 77 -0.27 -3.61 13.92
N ILE A 78 -1.31 -2.91 13.44
CA ILE A 78 -2.71 -3.23 13.79
C ILE A 78 -3.07 -4.61 13.23
N SER A 79 -2.84 -4.83 11.93
CA SER A 79 -3.21 -6.08 11.26
C SER A 79 -2.50 -7.30 11.88
N THR A 80 -1.18 -7.24 12.09
CA THR A 80 -0.43 -8.38 12.65
C THR A 80 -0.88 -8.72 14.06
N LYS A 81 -1.14 -7.72 14.92
CA LYS A 81 -1.65 -7.97 16.28
C LYS A 81 -3.02 -8.64 16.26
N ILE A 82 -3.95 -8.13 15.43
CA ILE A 82 -5.31 -8.69 15.37
C ILE A 82 -5.28 -10.10 14.78
N LEU A 83 -4.52 -10.33 13.71
CA LEU A 83 -4.44 -11.63 13.06
C LEU A 83 -3.78 -12.70 13.93
N ALA A 84 -2.88 -12.32 14.84
CA ALA A 84 -2.29 -13.25 15.82
C ALA A 84 -3.35 -13.91 16.73
N PHE A 85 -4.53 -13.31 16.94
CA PHE A 85 -5.63 -13.94 17.67
C PHE A 85 -6.29 -15.12 16.94
N ALA A 86 -6.00 -15.32 15.64
CA ALA A 86 -6.56 -16.43 14.88
C ALA A 86 -6.06 -17.79 15.36
N GLY A 87 -4.81 -17.87 15.85
CA GLY A 87 -4.15 -19.13 16.16
C GLY A 87 -4.17 -20.06 14.93
N ASP A 88 -4.31 -21.37 15.16
CA ASP A 88 -4.32 -22.38 14.08
C ASP A 88 -5.69 -22.53 13.37
N SER A 89 -6.70 -21.75 13.77
CA SER A 89 -8.05 -21.88 13.23
C SER A 89 -8.21 -21.15 11.89
N GLN A 90 -8.35 -21.90 10.80
CA GLN A 90 -8.59 -21.36 9.46
C GLN A 90 -9.86 -20.49 9.36
N TYR A 91 -10.91 -20.84 10.10
CA TYR A 91 -12.16 -20.06 10.13
C TYR A 91 -11.98 -18.72 10.83
N LYS A 92 -11.32 -18.71 11.99
CA LYS A 92 -11.00 -17.46 12.69
C LYS A 92 -10.08 -16.58 11.85
N LEU A 93 -9.06 -17.18 11.23
CA LEU A 93 -8.16 -16.45 10.33
C LEU A 93 -8.94 -15.80 9.17
N PHE A 94 -9.86 -16.54 8.56
CA PHE A 94 -10.69 -16.02 7.47
C PHE A 94 -11.52 -14.80 7.91
N ILE A 95 -12.26 -14.91 9.01
CA ILE A 95 -13.07 -13.81 9.55
C ILE A 95 -12.19 -12.60 9.88
N LEU A 96 -11.07 -12.82 10.58
CA LEU A 96 -10.18 -11.73 10.98
C LEU A 96 -9.52 -11.05 9.77
N VAL A 97 -9.12 -11.81 8.75
CA VAL A 97 -8.61 -11.24 7.49
C VAL A 97 -9.66 -10.35 6.83
N MET A 98 -10.92 -10.80 6.75
CA MET A 98 -12.01 -10.01 6.19
C MET A 98 -12.26 -8.73 6.99
N LEU A 99 -12.41 -8.85 8.32
CA LEU A 99 -12.69 -7.71 9.20
C LEU A 99 -11.54 -6.70 9.25
N VAL A 100 -10.30 -7.17 9.34
CA VAL A 100 -9.12 -6.29 9.38
C VAL A 100 -8.97 -5.56 8.04
N THR A 101 -9.14 -6.27 6.92
CA THR A 101 -9.02 -5.66 5.59
C THR A 101 -10.14 -4.64 5.37
N GLY A 102 -11.38 -4.97 5.70
CA GLY A 102 -12.49 -4.04 5.59
C GLY A 102 -12.37 -2.84 6.53
N GLY A 103 -11.91 -3.06 7.77
CA GLY A 103 -11.69 -2.01 8.75
C GLY A 103 -10.57 -1.03 8.36
N ILE A 104 -9.45 -1.53 7.85
CA ILE A 104 -8.36 -0.67 7.34
C ILE A 104 -8.82 0.03 6.05
N GLY A 105 -9.49 -0.69 5.13
CA GLY A 105 -10.04 -0.14 3.90
C GLY A 105 -11.09 0.95 4.11
N ALA A 106 -11.76 0.95 5.27
CA ALA A 106 -12.72 2.00 5.64
C ALA A 106 -12.07 3.38 5.85
N ILE A 107 -10.77 3.44 6.05
CA ILE A 107 -10.02 4.69 6.37
C ILE A 107 -8.95 4.96 5.33
N VAL A 108 -8.41 3.90 4.72
CA VAL A 108 -7.28 3.95 3.80
C VAL A 108 -7.70 3.39 2.44
N SER A 109 -6.96 3.70 1.38
CA SER A 109 -7.29 3.19 0.04
C SER A 109 -7.34 1.66 0.00
N ASN A 110 -8.35 1.10 -0.67
CA ASN A 110 -8.56 -0.34 -0.82
C ASN A 110 -7.33 -1.04 -1.44
N THR A 111 -6.74 -0.42 -2.46
CA THR A 111 -5.54 -0.93 -3.14
C THR A 111 -4.34 -1.04 -2.20
N GLY A 112 -4.08 0.02 -1.44
CA GLY A 112 -2.98 0.03 -0.47
C GLY A 112 -3.21 -0.99 0.65
N THR A 113 -4.44 -1.10 1.15
CA THR A 113 -4.81 -2.10 2.16
C THR A 113 -4.54 -3.52 1.68
N VAL A 114 -4.98 -3.87 0.47
CA VAL A 114 -4.76 -5.21 -0.10
C VAL A 114 -3.28 -5.46 -0.36
N ALA A 115 -2.53 -4.48 -0.89
CA ALA A 115 -1.10 -4.60 -1.12
C ALA A 115 -0.31 -4.85 0.18
N LEU A 116 -0.71 -4.22 1.29
CA LEU A 116 -0.13 -4.45 2.61
C LEU A 116 -0.50 -5.81 3.19
N MET A 117 -1.78 -6.18 3.10
CA MET A 117 -2.29 -7.42 3.69
C MET A 117 -1.82 -8.68 2.95
N LEU A 118 -1.54 -8.57 1.66
CA LEU A 118 -1.18 -9.69 0.78
C LEU A 118 0.00 -10.52 1.32
N PRO A 119 1.20 -9.96 1.62
CA PRO A 119 2.30 -10.74 2.17
C PRO A 119 1.99 -11.30 3.57
N ILE A 120 1.23 -10.56 4.40
CA ILE A 120 0.85 -10.99 5.74
C ILE A 120 -0.04 -12.23 5.66
N VAL A 121 -1.06 -12.19 4.80
CA VAL A 121 -2.01 -13.29 4.63
C VAL A 121 -1.35 -14.52 4.02
N ILE A 122 -0.41 -14.36 3.07
CA ILE A 122 0.37 -15.47 2.52
C ILE A 122 1.19 -16.15 3.62
N SER A 123 1.88 -15.36 4.48
CA SER A 123 2.67 -15.90 5.59
C SER A 123 1.81 -16.67 6.59
N LEU A 124 0.70 -16.07 7.03
CA LEU A 124 -0.21 -16.70 7.98
C LEU A 124 -0.92 -17.95 7.43
N ALA A 125 -1.24 -17.96 6.14
CA ALA A 125 -1.79 -19.14 5.50
C ALA A 125 -0.78 -20.29 5.46
N ALA A 126 0.50 -19.99 5.25
CA ALA A 126 1.59 -20.97 5.30
C ALA A 126 1.78 -21.53 6.73
N GLU A 127 1.76 -20.67 7.76
CA GLU A 127 1.81 -21.08 9.17
C GLU A 127 0.62 -21.97 9.55
N ALA A 128 -0.59 -21.61 9.12
CA ALA A 128 -1.81 -22.39 9.32
C ALA A 128 -1.91 -23.63 8.40
N LYS A 129 -0.87 -23.95 7.63
CA LYS A 129 -0.79 -25.07 6.70
C LYS A 129 -1.99 -25.14 5.73
N THR A 130 -2.42 -23.99 5.24
CA THR A 130 -3.55 -23.85 4.33
C THR A 130 -3.14 -23.10 3.05
N ASP A 131 -3.94 -23.24 1.99
CA ASP A 131 -3.68 -22.57 0.72
C ASP A 131 -4.07 -21.07 0.82
N ALA A 132 -3.11 -20.17 0.58
CA ALA A 132 -3.33 -18.73 0.62
C ALA A 132 -4.43 -18.26 -0.35
N ARG A 133 -4.64 -18.95 -1.47
CA ARG A 133 -5.68 -18.65 -2.45
C ARG A 133 -7.08 -18.59 -1.83
N ARG A 134 -7.31 -19.34 -0.76
CA ARG A 134 -8.59 -19.33 -0.04
C ARG A 134 -8.89 -18.00 0.63
N PHE A 135 -7.86 -17.20 0.93
CA PHE A 135 -7.97 -15.95 1.68
C PHE A 135 -7.76 -14.71 0.80
N LEU A 136 -6.95 -14.80 -0.25
CA LEU A 136 -6.53 -13.63 -1.02
C LEU A 136 -7.68 -12.97 -1.79
N MET A 137 -8.51 -13.74 -2.50
CA MET A 137 -9.66 -13.17 -3.22
C MET A 137 -10.73 -12.62 -2.25
N PRO A 138 -11.15 -13.35 -1.19
CA PRO A 138 -12.02 -12.80 -0.16
C PRO A 138 -11.46 -11.53 0.50
N MET A 139 -10.15 -11.46 0.75
CA MET A 139 -9.48 -10.27 1.26
C MET A 139 -9.65 -9.06 0.32
N ALA A 140 -9.45 -9.25 -0.99
CA ALA A 140 -9.67 -8.18 -1.96
C ALA A 140 -11.13 -7.73 -1.99
N PHE A 141 -12.06 -8.65 -1.91
CA PHE A 141 -13.50 -8.32 -1.83
C PHE A 141 -13.86 -7.61 -0.52
N ALA A 142 -13.23 -8.01 0.61
CA ALA A 142 -13.45 -7.38 1.89
C ALA A 142 -13.06 -5.90 1.90
N SER A 143 -12.03 -5.51 1.15
CA SER A 143 -11.66 -4.09 1.03
C SER A 143 -12.76 -3.24 0.40
N ASN A 144 -13.56 -3.81 -0.49
CA ASN A 144 -14.70 -3.14 -1.11
C ASN A 144 -16.01 -3.30 -0.31
N LEU A 145 -16.17 -4.43 0.43
CA LEU A 145 -17.31 -4.66 1.31
C LEU A 145 -17.29 -3.77 2.56
N GLY A 146 -16.09 -3.31 2.96
CA GLY A 146 -15.88 -2.46 4.12
C GLY A 146 -16.30 -1.00 3.92
N LEU A 147 -17.50 -0.75 3.38
CA LEU A 147 -18.10 0.57 3.24
C LEU A 147 -18.57 1.08 4.62
N LEU A 148 -17.64 1.40 5.54
CA LEU A 148 -18.00 1.75 6.92
C LEU A 148 -18.03 3.26 7.16
N THR A 149 -17.32 4.03 6.34
CA THR A 149 -17.18 5.47 6.52
C THR A 149 -17.41 6.23 5.20
N LEU A 150 -17.70 7.52 5.32
CA LEU A 150 -17.83 8.43 4.18
C LEU A 150 -16.57 8.44 3.30
N ILE A 151 -15.39 8.30 3.89
CA ILE A 151 -14.10 8.40 3.20
C ILE A 151 -13.56 7.06 2.67
N SER A 152 -14.29 5.96 2.87
CA SER A 152 -13.81 4.61 2.51
C SER A 152 -13.59 4.43 1.02
N THR A 153 -14.42 5.02 0.18
CA THR A 153 -14.31 4.93 -1.28
C THR A 153 -14.68 6.24 -1.97
N PRO A 154 -14.09 6.55 -3.15
CA PRO A 154 -14.47 7.74 -3.91
C PRO A 154 -15.96 7.85 -4.24
N PRO A 155 -16.70 6.79 -4.61
CA PRO A 155 -18.14 6.85 -4.81
C PRO A 155 -18.92 7.47 -3.65
N ASN A 156 -18.53 7.20 -2.39
CA ASN A 156 -19.20 7.76 -1.22
C ASN A 156 -19.10 9.29 -1.19
N LEU A 157 -17.93 9.81 -1.55
CA LEU A 157 -17.67 11.25 -1.59
C LEU A 157 -18.45 11.92 -2.73
N ILE A 158 -18.57 11.23 -3.87
CA ILE A 158 -19.30 11.71 -5.05
C ILE A 158 -20.78 11.87 -4.74
N ILE A 159 -21.43 10.86 -4.15
CA ILE A 159 -22.85 10.97 -3.83
C ILE A 159 -23.11 12.04 -2.76
N ASN A 160 -22.21 12.20 -1.81
CA ASN A 160 -22.30 13.25 -0.80
C ASN A 160 -22.24 14.66 -1.44
N ASP A 161 -21.27 14.86 -2.36
CA ASP A 161 -21.14 16.12 -3.11
C ASP A 161 -22.37 16.38 -3.99
N THR A 162 -22.86 15.35 -4.67
CA THR A 162 -24.08 15.44 -5.50
C THR A 162 -25.31 15.81 -4.67
N LEU A 163 -25.46 15.25 -3.45
CA LEU A 163 -26.56 15.62 -2.54
C LEU A 163 -26.47 17.08 -2.12
N ILE A 164 -25.28 17.53 -1.68
CA ILE A 164 -25.07 18.93 -1.26
C ILE A 164 -25.33 19.90 -2.41
N ASN A 165 -24.82 19.61 -3.61
CA ASN A 165 -25.04 20.44 -4.79
C ASN A 165 -26.51 20.45 -5.23
N GLY A 166 -27.25 19.36 -4.98
CA GLY A 166 -28.70 19.27 -5.20
C GLY A 166 -29.55 19.93 -4.13
N GLY A 167 -28.95 20.58 -3.12
CA GLY A 167 -29.64 21.30 -2.05
C GLY A 167 -30.14 20.40 -0.91
N PHE A 168 -29.63 19.17 -0.81
CA PHE A 168 -29.95 18.23 0.27
C PHE A 168 -28.87 18.27 1.36
N GLU A 169 -29.18 17.75 2.54
CA GLU A 169 -28.18 17.62 3.61
C GLU A 169 -27.12 16.60 3.23
N GLY A 170 -25.86 16.93 3.54
CA GLY A 170 -24.72 16.03 3.36
C GLY A 170 -24.76 14.84 4.32
N LEU A 171 -24.06 13.77 3.94
CA LEU A 171 -23.99 12.53 4.72
C LEU A 171 -23.07 12.68 5.92
N SER A 172 -23.45 12.11 7.05
CA SER A 172 -22.57 12.01 8.22
C SER A 172 -21.41 11.05 7.96
N PHE A 173 -20.31 11.17 8.75
CA PHE A 173 -19.12 10.33 8.59
C PHE A 173 -19.42 8.83 8.64
N PHE A 174 -20.33 8.41 9.53
CA PHE A 174 -20.73 7.01 9.71
C PHE A 174 -22.05 6.64 9.01
N ALA A 175 -22.55 7.44 8.08
CA ALA A 175 -23.79 7.13 7.34
C ALA A 175 -23.74 5.76 6.63
N PHE A 176 -22.56 5.32 6.23
CA PHE A 176 -22.32 4.04 5.57
C PHE A 176 -22.17 2.86 6.52
N LEU A 177 -22.03 3.08 7.83
CA LEU A 177 -21.73 2.03 8.81
C LEU A 177 -22.74 0.85 8.77
N PRO A 178 -24.07 1.08 8.76
CA PRO A 178 -25.02 -0.03 8.68
C PRO A 178 -24.91 -0.81 7.37
N ILE A 179 -24.65 -0.13 6.26
CA ILE A 179 -24.45 -0.75 4.95
C ILE A 179 -23.19 -1.64 4.99
N GLY A 180 -22.07 -1.11 5.46
CA GLY A 180 -20.80 -1.85 5.55
C GLY A 180 -20.88 -3.06 6.47
N ILE A 181 -21.59 -2.97 7.61
CA ILE A 181 -21.79 -4.12 8.49
C ILE A 181 -22.60 -5.21 7.79
N ILE A 182 -23.68 -4.86 7.12
CA ILE A 182 -24.54 -5.82 6.42
C ILE A 182 -23.78 -6.48 5.26
N THR A 183 -23.15 -5.70 4.40
CA THR A 183 -22.39 -6.21 3.24
C THR A 183 -21.21 -7.07 3.67
N MET A 184 -20.48 -6.68 4.73
CA MET A 184 -19.39 -7.48 5.28
C MET A 184 -19.89 -8.79 5.87
N SER A 185 -21.01 -8.78 6.61
CA SER A 185 -21.61 -9.98 7.17
C SER A 185 -22.02 -10.97 6.07
N ILE A 186 -22.69 -10.48 5.03
CA ILE A 186 -23.06 -11.28 3.85
C ILE A 186 -21.78 -11.83 3.18
N GLY A 187 -20.76 -10.98 3.02
CA GLY A 187 -19.48 -11.37 2.44
C GLY A 187 -18.80 -12.50 3.21
N ILE A 188 -18.72 -12.40 4.53
CA ILE A 188 -18.12 -13.45 5.38
C ILE A 188 -18.89 -14.77 5.25
N LEU A 189 -20.22 -14.70 5.33
CA LEU A 189 -21.08 -15.89 5.26
C LEU A 189 -21.00 -16.61 3.91
N LEU A 190 -20.99 -15.86 2.82
CA LEU A 190 -20.98 -16.43 1.47
C LEU A 190 -19.58 -16.81 0.99
N LEU A 191 -18.57 -15.99 1.28
CA LEU A 191 -17.21 -16.24 0.78
C LEU A 191 -16.52 -17.39 1.48
N TRP A 192 -16.87 -17.71 2.73
CA TRP A 192 -16.31 -18.89 3.41
C TRP A 192 -16.54 -20.19 2.65
N PRO A 193 -17.78 -20.58 2.27
CA PRO A 193 -18.01 -21.75 1.45
C PRO A 193 -17.50 -21.59 0.01
N LEU A 194 -17.71 -20.42 -0.62
CA LEU A 194 -17.30 -20.17 -2.01
C LEU A 194 -15.76 -20.19 -2.18
N SER A 195 -14.99 -19.78 -1.15
CA SER A 195 -13.53 -19.83 -1.19
C SER A 195 -12.95 -21.25 -1.35
N LYS A 196 -13.72 -22.28 -0.98
CA LYS A 196 -13.32 -23.67 -1.18
C LYS A 196 -13.21 -24.04 -2.66
N LEU A 197 -14.01 -23.40 -3.52
CA LEU A 197 -13.97 -23.59 -4.97
C LEU A 197 -12.64 -23.14 -5.58
N LEU A 198 -11.94 -22.18 -4.94
CA LEU A 198 -10.65 -21.65 -5.40
C LEU A 198 -9.50 -22.64 -5.22
N VAL A 199 -9.64 -23.62 -4.33
CA VAL A 199 -8.60 -24.61 -3.98
C VAL A 199 -8.81 -25.97 -4.65
N SER A 200 -9.95 -26.21 -5.28
CA SER A 200 -10.39 -27.51 -5.82
C SER A 200 -9.59 -28.04 -7.03
N GLY A 201 -8.47 -27.44 -7.40
CA GLY A 201 -7.60 -27.92 -8.48
C GLY A 201 -6.23 -28.34 -7.95
N LYS A 202 -5.95 -29.64 -7.84
CA LYS A 202 -4.59 -30.16 -7.63
C LYS A 202 -3.68 -29.71 -8.78
N ARG A 203 -2.99 -28.58 -8.64
CA ARG A 203 -1.85 -28.22 -9.48
C ARG A 203 -0.56 -28.50 -8.72
N LYS A 204 0.13 -29.56 -9.12
CA LYS A 204 1.56 -29.71 -8.86
C LYS A 204 2.28 -28.65 -9.71
N ASP A 205 2.54 -27.49 -9.17
CA ASP A 205 3.40 -26.53 -9.83
C ASP A 205 4.85 -26.74 -9.39
N LYS A 206 5.60 -27.39 -10.28
CA LYS A 206 7.04 -27.23 -10.37
C LYS A 206 7.32 -26.00 -11.25
N SER A 207 7.43 -24.85 -10.67
CA SER A 207 8.22 -23.73 -11.22
C SER A 207 8.45 -22.71 -10.11
N GLU A 208 9.59 -22.84 -9.47
CA GLU A 208 10.18 -21.76 -8.69
C GLU A 208 10.50 -20.61 -9.66
N ALA A 209 9.57 -19.67 -9.80
CA ALA A 209 9.91 -18.36 -10.35
C ALA A 209 10.89 -17.72 -9.35
N LYS A 210 12.07 -17.31 -9.82
CA LYS A 210 13.04 -16.52 -9.06
C LYS A 210 12.30 -15.33 -8.44
N LYS A 211 11.91 -15.44 -7.18
CA LYS A 211 11.38 -14.33 -6.39
C LYS A 211 12.55 -13.42 -6.03
N ASP A 212 12.39 -12.13 -6.22
CA ASP A 212 13.25 -11.13 -5.58
C ASP A 212 13.26 -11.41 -4.09
N LYS A 213 14.44 -11.70 -3.54
CA LYS A 213 14.61 -12.04 -2.14
C LYS A 213 14.33 -10.82 -1.27
N SER A 214 13.57 -10.98 -0.20
CA SER A 214 13.40 -9.90 0.78
C SER A 214 14.70 -9.63 1.52
N LEU A 215 14.89 -8.41 2.04
CA LEU A 215 16.07 -8.04 2.85
C LEU A 215 16.23 -8.96 4.05
N THR A 216 15.13 -9.42 4.65
CA THR A 216 15.10 -10.38 5.74
C THR A 216 15.58 -11.77 5.31
N GLN A 217 15.21 -12.20 4.11
CA GLN A 217 15.69 -13.47 3.54
C GLN A 217 17.18 -13.42 3.22
N LEU A 218 17.66 -12.30 2.66
CA LEU A 218 19.09 -12.11 2.41
C LEU A 218 19.89 -12.17 3.72
N ALA A 219 19.44 -11.46 4.76
CA ALA A 219 20.11 -11.46 6.05
C ALA A 219 20.14 -12.87 6.70
N SER A 220 19.07 -13.67 6.54
CA SER A 220 19.03 -15.04 7.08
C SER A 220 19.86 -16.03 6.25
N GLU A 221 19.81 -15.97 4.91
CA GLU A 221 20.60 -16.85 4.04
C GLU A 221 22.11 -16.66 4.21
N TYR A 222 22.55 -15.41 4.44
CA TYR A 222 23.95 -15.10 4.71
C TYR A 222 24.31 -15.15 6.19
N GLN A 223 23.44 -15.70 7.07
CA GLN A 223 23.68 -15.86 8.51
C GLN A 223 24.21 -14.58 9.19
N LEU A 224 23.80 -13.39 8.69
CA LEU A 224 24.25 -12.11 9.23
C LEU A 224 23.77 -11.91 10.67
N ALA A 225 22.63 -12.52 11.03
CA ALA A 225 22.07 -12.41 12.37
C ALA A 225 22.90 -13.13 13.43
N ASP A 226 23.58 -14.21 13.05
CA ASP A 226 24.35 -15.06 13.97
C ASP A 226 25.75 -14.50 14.24
N ASN A 227 26.26 -13.63 13.35
CA ASN A 227 27.62 -13.09 13.41
C ASN A 227 27.65 -11.55 13.56
N LEU A 228 26.54 -10.91 13.89
CA LEU A 228 26.44 -9.46 14.05
C LEU A 228 26.16 -9.09 15.51
N TYR A 229 27.03 -8.28 16.09
CA TYR A 229 26.99 -7.89 17.50
C TYR A 229 26.94 -6.38 17.66
N ARG A 230 26.24 -5.90 18.69
CA ARG A 230 26.20 -4.49 19.09
C ARG A 230 27.15 -4.25 20.25
N VAL A 231 28.06 -3.31 20.06
CA VAL A 231 29.08 -2.95 21.05
C VAL A 231 29.00 -1.43 21.28
N THR A 232 28.99 -0.99 22.53
CA THR A 232 29.04 0.43 22.90
C THR A 232 30.40 0.84 23.37
N ILE A 233 30.88 2.01 22.97
CA ILE A 233 32.13 2.59 23.38
C ILE A 233 31.99 3.17 24.79
N GLY A 234 32.74 2.65 25.74
CA GLY A 234 32.81 3.17 27.11
C GLY A 234 33.46 4.56 27.17
N GLU A 235 33.20 5.32 28.23
CA GLU A 235 33.76 6.67 28.41
C GLU A 235 35.30 6.67 28.60
N SER A 236 35.90 5.56 29.00
CA SER A 236 37.35 5.40 29.17
C SER A 236 38.02 4.53 28.10
N SER A 237 37.32 4.26 26.99
CA SER A 237 37.83 3.40 25.93
C SER A 237 38.97 4.07 25.14
N PRO A 238 40.05 3.33 24.80
CA PRO A 238 41.13 3.82 23.93
C PRO A 238 40.66 4.09 22.48
N PHE A 239 39.42 3.81 22.13
CA PHE A 239 38.82 4.07 20.81
C PHE A 239 38.46 5.55 20.62
N ILE A 240 38.27 6.30 21.70
CA ILE A 240 37.81 7.69 21.63
C ILE A 240 38.84 8.54 20.87
N ASP A 241 38.33 9.37 19.93
CA ASP A 241 39.07 10.26 19.04
C ASP A 241 40.03 9.59 18.05
N LYS A 242 40.07 8.25 18.01
CA LYS A 242 40.85 7.51 17.00
C LYS A 242 40.00 7.16 15.79
N SER A 243 40.62 7.06 14.63
CA SER A 243 40.00 6.58 13.40
C SER A 243 40.00 5.04 13.31
N LEU A 244 39.06 4.51 12.52
CA LEU A 244 38.99 3.06 12.25
C LEU A 244 40.33 2.54 11.65
N GLN A 245 40.99 3.35 10.82
CA GLN A 245 42.27 3.00 10.21
C GLN A 245 43.39 2.89 11.23
N GLU A 246 43.47 3.79 12.22
CA GLU A 246 44.49 3.76 13.29
C GLU A 246 44.32 2.57 14.20
N LEU A 247 43.10 2.11 14.43
CA LEU A 247 42.79 0.99 15.31
C LEU A 247 43.05 -0.37 14.66
N ASN A 248 43.13 -0.45 13.34
CA ASN A 248 43.40 -1.68 12.58
C ASN A 248 42.61 -2.91 13.05
N ILE A 249 41.32 -2.69 13.41
CA ILE A 249 40.44 -3.70 14.04
C ILE A 249 40.33 -4.96 13.18
N THR A 250 40.19 -4.78 11.87
CA THR A 250 40.08 -5.91 10.95
C THR A 250 41.32 -6.79 10.91
N SER A 251 42.51 -6.21 11.07
CA SER A 251 43.76 -6.98 11.06
C SER A 251 44.09 -7.59 12.43
N ASN A 252 43.72 -6.90 13.52
CA ASN A 252 44.05 -7.33 14.87
C ASN A 252 43.08 -8.34 15.46
N TYR A 253 41.79 -8.23 15.09
CA TYR A 253 40.69 -9.01 15.67
C TYR A 253 39.87 -9.79 14.63
N ASN A 254 40.20 -9.70 13.34
CA ASN A 254 39.44 -10.31 12.25
C ASN A 254 37.95 -9.91 12.20
N LEU A 255 37.64 -8.70 12.70
CA LEU A 255 36.28 -8.16 12.79
C LEU A 255 36.09 -7.02 11.82
N SER A 256 34.85 -6.85 11.36
CA SER A 256 34.46 -5.73 10.50
C SER A 256 33.43 -4.85 11.20
N ILE A 257 33.71 -3.56 11.35
CA ILE A 257 32.71 -2.59 11.81
C ILE A 257 31.89 -2.13 10.60
N LEU A 258 30.60 -2.36 10.64
CA LEU A 258 29.69 -2.07 9.55
C LEU A 258 29.09 -0.67 9.66
N GLU A 259 28.65 -0.31 10.86
CA GLU A 259 27.86 0.89 11.12
C GLU A 259 28.21 1.49 12.47
N ILE A 260 28.22 2.81 12.54
CA ILE A 260 28.37 3.59 13.76
C ILE A 260 27.08 4.37 13.98
N ARG A 261 26.44 4.17 15.12
CA ARG A 261 25.26 4.96 15.53
C ARG A 261 25.64 5.90 16.65
N ARG A 262 25.40 7.17 16.41
CA ARG A 262 25.65 8.24 17.38
C ARG A 262 24.35 8.87 17.78
N ILE A 263 24.09 8.93 19.10
CA ILE A 263 22.90 9.59 19.65
C ILE A 263 23.30 11.00 20.03
N GLU A 264 22.88 11.99 19.24
CA GLU A 264 23.03 13.40 19.61
C GLU A 264 21.75 13.89 20.29
N SER A 265 21.85 14.30 21.54
CA SER A 265 20.75 14.87 22.31
C SER A 265 20.88 16.40 22.32
N LYS A 266 20.14 17.09 21.45
CA LYS A 266 20.07 18.58 21.46
C LYS A 266 19.19 19.13 22.57
N ASN A 267 18.19 18.38 23.04
CA ASN A 267 17.29 18.72 24.15
C ASN A 267 16.66 17.45 24.74
N ARG A 268 16.14 17.51 25.99
CA ARG A 268 15.49 16.39 26.70
C ARG A 268 14.40 15.65 25.89
N PHE A 269 13.86 16.28 24.84
CA PHE A 269 12.76 15.74 24.01
C PHE A 269 13.17 15.41 22.55
N HIS A 270 14.40 15.75 22.11
CA HIS A 270 14.88 15.51 20.74
C HIS A 270 16.20 14.74 20.79
N LYS A 271 16.09 13.41 20.69
CA LYS A 271 17.26 12.53 20.45
C LYS A 271 17.31 12.24 18.95
N THR A 272 18.34 12.74 18.28
CA THR A 272 18.61 12.42 16.87
C THR A 272 19.65 11.31 16.82
N VAL A 273 19.35 10.21 16.14
CA VAL A 273 20.29 9.12 15.90
C VAL A 273 20.93 9.35 14.54
N HIS A 274 22.22 9.66 14.54
CA HIS A 274 23.02 9.72 13.31
C HIS A 274 23.58 8.33 13.02
N MET A 275 23.25 7.79 11.86
CA MET A 275 23.79 6.53 11.35
C MET A 275 24.85 6.84 10.29
N ALA A 276 26.03 6.28 10.44
CA ALA A 276 27.11 6.40 9.47
C ALA A 276 27.71 5.02 9.19
N MET A 277 28.02 4.76 7.91
CA MET A 277 28.87 3.60 7.59
C MET A 277 30.28 3.81 8.17
N ALA A 278 30.79 2.79 8.82
CA ALA A 278 32.15 2.83 9.34
C ALA A 278 33.15 2.88 8.16
N GLY A 279 33.84 3.99 8.00
CA GLY A 279 34.89 4.21 7.00
C GLY A 279 36.28 4.29 7.63
N PRO A 280 37.39 4.19 6.87
CA PRO A 280 38.74 4.28 7.39
C PRO A 280 39.00 5.53 8.22
N SER A 281 38.41 6.67 7.83
CA SER A 281 38.51 7.97 8.49
C SER A 281 37.44 8.24 9.55
N SER A 282 36.54 7.27 9.81
CA SER A 282 35.49 7.42 10.83
C SER A 282 36.12 7.50 12.22
N GLN A 283 35.85 8.58 12.93
CA GLN A 283 36.29 8.78 14.30
C GLN A 283 35.21 8.34 15.29
N PHE A 284 35.66 7.68 16.35
CA PHE A 284 34.79 7.16 17.39
C PHE A 284 34.65 8.15 18.55
N ARG A 285 33.48 8.19 19.18
CA ARG A 285 33.21 8.97 20.38
C ARG A 285 32.64 8.09 21.49
N ALA A 286 32.73 8.58 22.71
CA ALA A 286 32.09 7.92 23.84
C ALA A 286 30.57 7.74 23.60
N ASN A 287 30.05 6.58 24.01
CA ASN A 287 28.65 6.17 23.81
C ASN A 287 28.22 5.95 22.33
N ASP A 288 29.15 5.94 21.38
CA ASP A 288 28.83 5.45 20.04
C ASP A 288 28.51 3.94 20.11
N MET A 289 27.46 3.55 19.39
CA MET A 289 27.09 2.15 19.22
C MET A 289 27.64 1.64 17.90
N LEU A 290 28.43 0.58 17.97
CA LEU A 290 29.07 -0.07 16.83
C LEU A 290 28.34 -1.35 16.47
N TYR A 291 28.12 -1.59 15.20
CA TYR A 291 27.67 -2.87 14.66
C TYR A 291 28.89 -3.61 14.12
N VAL A 292 29.24 -4.70 14.79
CA VAL A 292 30.46 -5.48 14.54
C VAL A 292 30.07 -6.83 13.94
N LEU A 293 30.63 -7.17 12.80
CA LEU A 293 30.47 -8.46 12.13
C LEU A 293 31.71 -9.30 12.33
N GLY A 294 31.55 -10.54 12.79
CA GLY A 294 32.60 -11.53 12.96
C GLY A 294 32.26 -12.60 13.99
N ASP A 295 33.24 -13.41 14.37
CA ASP A 295 33.07 -14.49 15.34
C ASP A 295 32.88 -13.93 16.76
N PHE A 296 32.05 -14.61 17.58
CA PHE A 296 31.74 -14.18 18.95
C PHE A 296 32.97 -14.07 19.84
N ASP A 297 33.89 -15.04 19.75
CA ASP A 297 35.12 -15.06 20.57
C ASP A 297 36.02 -13.86 20.25
N ASP A 298 36.11 -13.49 18.97
CA ASP A 298 36.86 -12.31 18.52
C ASP A 298 36.20 -11.01 18.98
N VAL A 299 34.87 -10.94 19.01
CA VAL A 299 34.11 -9.79 19.53
C VAL A 299 34.33 -9.64 21.04
N VAL A 300 34.25 -10.73 21.80
CA VAL A 300 34.51 -10.72 23.25
C VAL A 300 35.93 -10.25 23.54
N LYS A 301 36.92 -10.68 22.75
CA LYS A 301 38.30 -10.25 22.86
C LYS A 301 38.46 -8.74 22.60
N LEU A 302 37.84 -8.24 21.51
CA LEU A 302 37.79 -6.81 21.21
C LEU A 302 37.22 -6.00 22.38
N VAL A 303 36.10 -6.48 22.94
CA VAL A 303 35.37 -5.82 24.04
C VAL A 303 36.23 -5.74 25.30
N ASN A 304 36.86 -6.85 25.69
CA ASN A 304 37.66 -6.94 26.89
C ASN A 304 38.97 -6.12 26.80
N ASP A 305 39.64 -6.17 25.65
CA ASP A 305 40.94 -5.50 25.47
C ASP A 305 40.79 -3.96 25.40
N ASN A 306 39.63 -3.46 25.01
CA ASN A 306 39.44 -2.02 24.70
C ASN A 306 38.39 -1.33 25.58
N GLY A 307 37.92 -1.95 26.66
CA GLY A 307 36.97 -1.34 27.59
C GLY A 307 35.63 -0.99 26.94
N LEU A 308 35.20 -1.82 25.98
CA LEU A 308 33.90 -1.68 25.32
C LEU A 308 32.81 -2.45 26.10
N LYS A 309 31.54 -2.24 25.78
CA LYS A 309 30.42 -2.98 26.38
C LYS A 309 29.65 -3.72 25.30
N LEU A 310 29.56 -5.04 25.44
CA LEU A 310 28.69 -5.85 24.59
C LEU A 310 27.25 -5.69 25.06
N ILE A 311 26.33 -5.35 24.12
CA ILE A 311 24.91 -5.17 24.41
C ILE A 311 24.16 -6.50 24.26
N ASP A 312 24.54 -7.31 23.25
CA ASP A 312 23.92 -8.59 22.96
C ASP A 312 24.66 -9.70 23.75
N THR A 313 24.16 -10.02 24.94
CA THR A 313 24.65 -11.20 25.70
C THR A 313 23.86 -12.42 25.22
N HIS A 314 24.51 -13.31 24.49
CA HIS A 314 23.98 -14.67 24.29
C HIS A 314 24.22 -15.47 25.58
N GLU A 315 23.32 -15.34 26.56
CA GLU A 315 23.29 -16.36 27.61
C GLU A 315 22.77 -17.66 26.99
N THR A 316 23.62 -18.66 27.06
CA THR A 316 23.42 -20.04 26.64
C THR A 316 22.39 -20.73 27.53
N GLU A 317 21.09 -20.44 27.31
CA GLU A 317 19.99 -21.28 27.81
C GLU A 317 18.93 -21.44 26.73
N GLY A 318 18.94 -22.61 26.08
CA GLY A 318 17.85 -23.09 25.25
C GLY A 318 17.97 -22.81 23.74
N ARG A 319 18.31 -23.83 23.00
CA ARG A 319 18.44 -23.87 21.52
C ARG A 319 17.15 -23.61 20.71
N ASP A 320 16.09 -23.04 21.30
CA ASP A 320 14.79 -22.86 20.62
C ASP A 320 14.35 -21.42 20.39
N ASN A 321 15.18 -20.42 20.71
CA ASN A 321 14.91 -19.03 20.35
C ASN A 321 15.92 -18.53 19.33
N ALA A 322 15.79 -18.96 18.08
CA ALA A 322 16.35 -18.23 16.95
C ALA A 322 15.76 -16.82 16.96
N LEU A 323 16.53 -15.85 17.45
CA LEU A 323 16.20 -14.44 17.41
C LEU A 323 15.78 -14.09 15.98
N SER A 324 14.55 -13.67 15.79
CA SER A 324 14.12 -13.18 14.49
C SER A 324 15.05 -12.03 14.07
N VAL A 325 15.34 -11.90 12.79
CA VAL A 325 16.19 -10.83 12.22
C VAL A 325 15.75 -9.42 12.67
N SER A 326 14.52 -9.25 13.13
CA SER A 326 14.01 -8.04 13.77
C SER A 326 14.49 -7.84 15.21
N GLN A 327 14.93 -8.90 15.90
CA GLN A 327 15.49 -8.87 17.26
C GLN A 327 17.02 -8.90 17.23
N ALA A 328 17.62 -9.57 16.25
CA ALA A 328 19.06 -9.55 16.03
C ALA A 328 19.48 -8.16 15.52
N GLY A 329 19.85 -7.32 16.46
CA GLY A 329 20.59 -6.11 16.21
C GLY A 329 19.84 -4.89 15.72
N GLY A 330 18.52 -4.85 15.57
CA GLY A 330 17.80 -3.61 15.23
C GLY A 330 18.41 -2.84 14.04
N MET A 331 19.02 -3.53 13.06
CA MET A 331 19.50 -2.91 11.83
C MET A 331 18.31 -2.23 11.15
N GLN A 332 18.31 -0.91 11.17
CA GLN A 332 17.30 -0.13 10.44
C GLN A 332 17.82 0.06 9.01
N PHE A 333 17.36 -0.79 8.09
CA PHE A 333 17.65 -0.67 6.65
C PHE A 333 17.01 0.58 5.99
N SER A 334 16.76 1.63 6.76
CA SER A 334 16.11 2.84 6.26
C SER A 334 17.04 3.70 5.41
N GLU A 335 18.30 3.78 5.75
CA GLU A 335 19.30 4.57 5.02
C GLU A 335 20.42 3.70 4.43
N ILE A 336 20.81 2.66 5.17
CA ILE A 336 21.82 1.68 4.77
C ILE A 336 21.10 0.36 4.49
N GLY A 337 21.38 -0.23 3.35
CA GLY A 337 20.76 -1.48 2.92
C GLY A 337 21.75 -2.53 2.50
N ILE A 338 21.21 -3.72 2.19
CA ILE A 338 21.96 -4.84 1.62
C ILE A 338 21.34 -5.24 0.28
N ALA A 339 22.19 -5.67 -0.66
CA ALA A 339 21.76 -6.16 -1.98
C ALA A 339 22.70 -7.26 -2.48
N GLU A 340 22.19 -8.12 -3.35
CA GLU A 340 23.00 -9.06 -4.11
C GLU A 340 23.46 -8.44 -5.43
N VAL A 341 24.73 -8.63 -5.78
CA VAL A 341 25.34 -8.14 -7.02
C VAL A 341 26.01 -9.31 -7.73
N VAL A 342 25.51 -9.70 -8.89
CA VAL A 342 26.07 -10.81 -9.69
C VAL A 342 27.18 -10.29 -10.59
N LEU A 343 28.38 -10.85 -10.48
CA LEU A 343 29.52 -10.48 -11.34
C LEU A 343 29.35 -11.05 -12.75
N MET A 344 29.43 -10.16 -13.73
CA MET A 344 29.43 -10.54 -15.15
C MET A 344 30.80 -11.04 -15.58
N SER A 345 30.86 -11.89 -16.61
CA SER A 345 32.13 -12.40 -17.14
C SER A 345 33.04 -11.31 -17.74
N SER A 346 32.47 -10.16 -18.08
CA SER A 346 33.15 -8.96 -18.58
C SER A 346 33.74 -8.05 -17.50
N SER A 347 33.49 -8.35 -16.22
CA SER A 347 33.87 -7.46 -15.12
C SER A 347 35.39 -7.38 -14.93
N LYS A 348 35.91 -6.16 -14.76
CA LYS A 348 37.34 -5.85 -14.52
C LYS A 348 37.84 -6.28 -13.14
N ILE A 349 36.92 -6.64 -12.23
CA ILE A 349 37.28 -7.10 -10.87
C ILE A 349 37.42 -8.62 -10.78
N ILE A 350 37.15 -9.37 -11.86
CA ILE A 350 37.37 -10.83 -11.90
C ILE A 350 38.84 -11.15 -11.68
N ASN A 351 39.12 -12.23 -10.97
CA ASN A 351 40.43 -12.70 -10.52
C ASN A 351 41.20 -11.76 -9.58
N LYS A 352 40.64 -10.60 -9.21
CA LYS A 352 41.19 -9.74 -8.16
C LYS A 352 40.65 -10.17 -6.80
N ARG A 353 41.44 -9.97 -5.77
CA ARG A 353 40.96 -10.09 -4.39
C ARG A 353 40.01 -8.93 -4.08
N VAL A 354 39.07 -9.16 -3.18
CA VAL A 354 38.12 -8.11 -2.79
C VAL A 354 38.83 -6.83 -2.33
N LYS A 355 39.90 -6.94 -1.54
CA LYS A 355 40.72 -5.79 -1.11
C LYS A 355 41.42 -5.05 -2.25
N GLU A 356 41.73 -5.73 -3.35
CA GLU A 356 42.43 -5.17 -4.52
C GLU A 356 41.42 -4.50 -5.51
N SER A 357 40.14 -4.78 -5.35
CA SER A 357 39.09 -4.25 -6.23
C SER A 357 38.79 -2.77 -6.02
N ASN A 358 39.18 -2.22 -4.86
CA ASN A 358 38.85 -0.88 -4.40
C ASN A 358 37.33 -0.57 -4.42
N PHE A 359 36.48 -1.63 -4.35
CA PHE A 359 35.03 -1.53 -4.51
C PHE A 359 34.44 -0.54 -3.50
N ARG A 360 34.91 -0.59 -2.25
CA ARG A 360 34.48 0.34 -1.20
C ARG A 360 34.84 1.79 -1.49
N GLN A 361 36.04 2.04 -2.01
CA GLN A 361 36.51 3.41 -2.30
C GLN A 361 35.79 4.01 -3.51
N LEU A 362 35.53 3.19 -4.53
CA LEU A 362 34.90 3.64 -5.77
C LEU A 362 33.39 3.83 -5.65
N TYR A 363 32.72 2.93 -4.94
CA TYR A 363 31.25 2.88 -4.90
C TYR A 363 30.66 3.17 -3.52
N ASN A 364 31.50 3.37 -2.49
CA ASN A 364 31.08 3.57 -1.10
C ASN A 364 30.17 2.45 -0.58
N VAL A 365 30.45 1.21 -1.01
CA VAL A 365 29.68 0.01 -0.71
C VAL A 365 30.64 -1.09 -0.22
N ASN A 366 30.29 -1.77 0.89
CA ASN A 366 31.06 -2.87 1.45
C ASN A 366 30.61 -4.20 0.84
N ILE A 367 31.56 -5.11 0.59
CA ILE A 367 31.26 -6.51 0.27
C ILE A 367 31.31 -7.29 1.59
N LEU A 368 30.16 -7.85 2.00
CA LEU A 368 29.99 -8.59 3.24
C LEU A 368 30.22 -10.10 3.07
N GLY A 369 29.95 -10.61 1.86
CA GLY A 369 30.05 -12.04 1.57
C GLY A 369 30.03 -12.31 0.09
N ILE A 370 30.41 -13.52 -0.29
CA ILE A 370 30.40 -14.02 -1.66
C ILE A 370 29.62 -15.33 -1.66
N ARG A 371 28.61 -15.45 -2.52
CA ARG A 371 27.96 -16.72 -2.82
C ARG A 371 28.51 -17.27 -4.13
N ARG A 372 29.10 -18.44 -4.05
CA ARG A 372 29.65 -19.17 -5.19
C ARG A 372 29.00 -20.54 -5.29
N ASN A 373 28.34 -20.84 -6.38
CA ASN A 373 27.45 -22.00 -6.54
C ASN A 373 26.40 -22.01 -5.41
N ASP A 374 26.37 -23.02 -4.55
CA ASP A 374 25.48 -23.13 -3.39
C ASP A 374 26.19 -22.87 -2.04
N GLY A 375 27.45 -22.40 -2.08
CA GLY A 375 28.24 -22.11 -0.88
C GLY A 375 28.34 -20.61 -0.59
N TYR A 376 28.34 -20.24 0.70
CA TYR A 376 28.51 -18.87 1.18
C TYR A 376 29.89 -18.70 1.80
N ILE A 377 30.65 -17.70 1.35
CA ILE A 377 31.97 -17.32 1.87
C ILE A 377 31.74 -16.02 2.65
N LEU A 378 31.79 -16.10 3.97
CA LEU A 378 31.51 -14.99 4.89
C LEU A 378 32.72 -14.60 5.73
N GLN A 379 33.69 -15.50 5.87
CA GLN A 379 34.98 -15.26 6.58
C GLN A 379 36.07 -14.93 5.56
N ASP A 380 37.03 -14.08 5.96
CA ASP A 380 38.16 -13.65 5.15
C ASP A 380 37.82 -13.15 3.72
N VAL A 381 36.61 -12.62 3.54
CA VAL A 381 36.10 -12.16 2.26
C VAL A 381 37.03 -11.19 1.55
N LYS A 382 37.79 -10.37 2.31
CA LYS A 382 38.79 -9.42 1.79
C LYS A 382 39.89 -10.06 0.97
N ASP A 383 40.29 -11.29 1.32
CA ASP A 383 41.37 -12.03 0.69
C ASP A 383 40.91 -13.00 -0.40
N GLU A 384 39.58 -13.18 -0.52
CA GLU A 384 38.97 -14.05 -1.52
C GLU A 384 39.08 -13.44 -2.93
N ARG A 385 39.35 -14.29 -3.92
CA ARG A 385 39.37 -13.91 -5.34
C ARG A 385 37.97 -14.03 -5.94
N MET A 386 37.52 -12.99 -6.59
CA MET A 386 36.21 -12.92 -7.25
C MET A 386 36.24 -13.64 -8.60
N HIS A 387 35.21 -14.44 -8.89
CA HIS A 387 35.06 -15.18 -10.13
C HIS A 387 33.81 -14.74 -10.89
N SER A 388 33.78 -15.02 -12.18
CA SER A 388 32.57 -14.80 -12.99
C SER A 388 31.40 -15.62 -12.45
N GLY A 389 30.24 -14.98 -12.32
CA GLY A 389 29.06 -15.62 -11.76
C GLY A 389 28.98 -15.63 -10.22
N ASP A 390 30.02 -15.16 -9.52
CA ASP A 390 29.91 -14.94 -8.08
C ASP A 390 28.83 -13.92 -7.77
N VAL A 391 28.10 -14.13 -6.68
CA VAL A 391 27.12 -13.19 -6.17
C VAL A 391 27.69 -12.55 -4.92
N LEU A 392 27.95 -11.25 -5.02
CA LEU A 392 28.46 -10.46 -3.90
C LEU A 392 27.28 -9.97 -3.05
N LEU A 393 27.31 -10.20 -1.75
CA LEU A 393 26.45 -9.51 -0.80
C LEU A 393 27.08 -8.18 -0.46
N VAL A 394 26.43 -7.09 -0.83
CA VAL A 394 26.93 -5.74 -0.63
C VAL A 394 26.09 -4.97 0.36
N GLN A 395 26.74 -4.08 1.12
CA GLN A 395 26.09 -3.15 2.06
C GLN A 395 26.52 -1.73 1.75
N GLY A 396 25.55 -0.82 1.72
CA GLY A 396 25.80 0.60 1.48
C GLY A 396 24.57 1.45 1.67
N LYS A 397 24.73 2.78 1.51
CA LYS A 397 23.55 3.64 1.38
C LYS A 397 22.79 3.23 0.13
N TRP A 398 21.45 3.28 0.20
CA TRP A 398 20.62 2.92 -0.95
C TRP A 398 20.96 3.72 -2.21
N SER A 399 21.31 5.01 -2.05
CA SER A 399 21.78 5.87 -3.15
C SER A 399 23.08 5.38 -3.79
N ASP A 400 23.96 4.74 -3.04
CA ASP A 400 25.23 4.24 -3.53
C ASP A 400 25.07 2.84 -4.16
N ILE A 401 24.20 2.01 -3.57
CA ILE A 401 23.80 0.72 -4.17
C ILE A 401 23.10 0.93 -5.51
N ASP A 402 22.24 1.97 -5.60
CA ASP A 402 21.53 2.27 -6.86
C ASP A 402 22.48 2.72 -7.98
N LYS A 403 23.60 3.40 -7.65
CA LYS A 403 24.64 3.74 -8.61
C LYS A 403 25.27 2.52 -9.29
N LEU A 404 25.31 1.37 -8.60
CA LEU A 404 25.83 0.14 -9.19
C LEU A 404 24.99 -0.33 -10.40
N ASN A 405 23.73 0.05 -10.50
CA ASN A 405 22.87 -0.27 -11.65
C ASN A 405 23.33 0.38 -12.96
N PHE A 406 24.18 1.41 -12.93
CA PHE A 406 24.68 2.07 -14.13
C PHE A 406 25.85 1.30 -14.79
N GLU A 407 26.51 0.40 -14.05
CA GLU A 407 27.67 -0.38 -14.53
C GLU A 407 27.25 -1.78 -15.03
N THR A 408 26.30 -1.84 -15.93
CA THR A 408 25.67 -3.10 -16.41
C THR A 408 26.63 -4.04 -17.13
N SER A 409 27.81 -3.56 -17.58
CA SER A 409 28.87 -4.39 -18.16
C SER A 409 29.73 -5.12 -17.13
N GLU A 410 29.75 -4.62 -15.89
CA GLU A 410 30.58 -5.16 -14.81
C GLU A 410 29.79 -6.16 -13.96
N TRP A 411 28.54 -5.82 -13.61
CA TRP A 411 27.67 -6.61 -12.76
C TRP A 411 26.19 -6.30 -12.95
N VAL A 412 25.34 -7.14 -12.36
CA VAL A 412 23.89 -6.94 -12.29
C VAL A 412 23.47 -6.93 -10.82
N VAL A 413 22.83 -5.83 -10.39
CA VAL A 413 22.21 -5.76 -9.05
C VAL A 413 20.93 -6.57 -9.08
N VAL A 414 20.82 -7.56 -8.20
CA VAL A 414 19.65 -8.46 -8.14
C VAL A 414 18.57 -7.81 -7.28
N GLY A 415 17.34 -7.81 -7.80
CA GLY A 415 16.20 -7.20 -7.13
C GLY A 415 16.10 -5.70 -7.35
N LYS A 416 15.22 -5.06 -6.58
CA LYS A 416 15.00 -3.62 -6.60
C LYS A 416 15.31 -3.02 -5.22
N PRO A 417 16.58 -2.86 -4.87
CA PRO A 417 16.98 -2.48 -3.50
C PRO A 417 16.35 -1.17 -3.05
N MET A 418 16.30 -0.17 -3.94
CA MET A 418 15.71 1.15 -3.65
C MET A 418 14.19 1.07 -3.41
N GLU A 419 13.45 0.28 -4.19
CA GLU A 419 12.02 0.06 -3.97
C GLU A 419 11.76 -0.69 -2.65
N ASN A 420 12.61 -1.65 -2.30
CA ASN A 420 12.51 -2.39 -1.04
C ASN A 420 12.81 -1.51 0.18
N ALA A 421 13.77 -0.59 0.07
CA ALA A 421 14.04 0.39 1.10
C ALA A 421 12.90 1.38 1.32
N LEU A 422 12.25 1.81 0.25
CA LEU A 422 11.08 2.70 0.31
C LEU A 422 9.87 2.03 0.98
N LYS A 423 9.81 0.70 0.96
CA LYS A 423 8.74 -0.10 1.60
C LYS A 423 8.95 -0.36 3.10
N MET A 424 10.10 -0.01 3.67
CA MET A 424 10.35 -0.24 5.11
C MET A 424 9.61 0.78 5.98
N PRO A 425 8.78 0.32 6.93
CA PRO A 425 7.96 1.20 7.76
C PRO A 425 8.80 1.96 8.81
N ARG A 426 8.40 3.21 9.08
CA ARG A 426 8.94 4.04 10.16
C ARG A 426 8.20 3.79 11.48
N ASN A 427 8.37 2.61 12.08
CA ASN A 427 7.59 2.16 13.23
C ASN A 427 7.59 3.14 14.42
N HIS A 428 8.66 3.92 14.63
CA HIS A 428 8.75 4.93 15.69
C HIS A 428 7.78 6.12 15.48
N LYS A 429 7.28 6.34 14.25
CA LYS A 429 6.30 7.39 13.93
C LYS A 429 4.85 6.89 13.92
N ALA A 430 4.63 5.58 14.06
CA ALA A 430 3.29 5.00 14.08
C ALA A 430 2.36 5.61 15.16
N PRO A 431 2.78 5.85 16.42
CA PRO A 431 1.90 6.48 17.41
C PRO A 431 1.53 7.93 17.03
N VAL A 432 2.45 8.68 16.42
CA VAL A 432 2.16 10.05 15.96
C VAL A 432 1.12 10.02 14.83
N ALA A 433 1.28 9.13 13.85
CA ALA A 433 0.31 8.94 12.78
C ALA A 433 -1.06 8.52 13.32
N ALA A 434 -1.08 7.62 14.33
CA ALA A 434 -2.32 7.19 14.97
C ALA A 434 -3.06 8.36 15.66
N VAL A 435 -2.35 9.20 16.39
CA VAL A 435 -2.94 10.37 17.06
C VAL A 435 -3.52 11.36 16.05
N ILE A 436 -2.77 11.69 14.98
CA ILE A 436 -3.25 12.61 13.94
C ILE A 436 -4.49 12.01 13.25
N LEU A 437 -4.49 10.71 12.93
CA LEU A 437 -5.63 10.02 12.32
C LEU A 437 -6.87 10.07 13.23
N VAL A 438 -6.72 9.77 14.52
CA VAL A 438 -7.84 9.81 15.48
C VAL A 438 -8.38 11.23 15.61
N LEU A 439 -7.53 12.24 15.72
CA LEU A 439 -7.95 13.64 15.77
C LEU A 439 -8.70 14.07 14.50
N MET A 440 -8.23 13.64 13.32
CA MET A 440 -8.92 13.88 12.05
C MET A 440 -10.34 13.28 12.07
N ILE A 441 -10.45 11.99 12.47
CA ILE A 441 -11.75 11.31 12.53
C ILE A 441 -12.68 11.99 13.53
N LEU A 442 -12.19 12.34 14.73
CA LEU A 442 -12.99 13.05 15.73
C LEU A 442 -13.46 14.41 15.21
N ALA A 443 -12.59 15.18 14.53
CA ALA A 443 -12.96 16.46 13.94
C ALA A 443 -14.08 16.31 12.88
N MET A 444 -14.05 15.21 12.10
CA MET A 444 -15.07 14.91 11.10
C MET A 444 -16.37 14.43 11.74
N VAL A 445 -16.29 13.54 12.74
CA VAL A 445 -17.48 12.97 13.44
C VAL A 445 -18.25 14.04 14.19
N PHE A 446 -17.55 14.92 14.90
CA PHE A 446 -18.17 16.02 15.66
C PHE A 446 -18.43 17.28 14.83
N ASN A 447 -18.16 17.26 13.51
CA ASN A 447 -18.30 18.41 12.61
C ASN A 447 -17.62 19.69 13.13
N ILE A 448 -16.45 19.54 13.79
CA ILE A 448 -15.69 20.68 14.35
C ILE A 448 -15.23 21.62 13.23
N VAL A 449 -14.83 21.05 12.10
CA VAL A 449 -14.45 21.76 10.88
C VAL A 449 -14.99 21.00 9.65
N PRO A 450 -15.15 21.66 8.49
CA PRO A 450 -15.51 20.97 7.25
C PRO A 450 -14.57 19.79 6.95
N THR A 451 -15.12 18.69 6.44
CA THR A 451 -14.38 17.43 6.20
C THR A 451 -13.12 17.63 5.34
N VAL A 452 -13.20 18.49 4.32
CA VAL A 452 -12.04 18.82 3.47
C VAL A 452 -10.92 19.50 4.27
N ILE A 453 -11.27 20.39 5.19
CA ILE A 453 -10.27 21.08 6.03
C ILE A 453 -9.66 20.10 7.04
N ALA A 454 -10.46 19.22 7.65
CA ALA A 454 -9.94 18.18 8.56
C ALA A 454 -8.89 17.30 7.87
N THR A 455 -9.16 16.87 6.64
CA THR A 455 -8.22 16.03 5.86
C THR A 455 -6.99 16.81 5.42
N MET A 456 -7.12 18.08 5.02
CA MET A 456 -5.99 18.94 4.66
C MET A 456 -5.04 19.16 5.84
N VAL A 457 -5.59 19.49 7.02
CA VAL A 457 -4.80 19.68 8.25
C VAL A 457 -4.10 18.37 8.63
N ALA A 458 -4.80 17.24 8.59
CA ALA A 458 -4.21 15.95 8.90
C ALA A 458 -3.07 15.59 7.93
N ALA A 459 -3.26 15.77 6.62
CA ALA A 459 -2.22 15.52 5.62
C ALA A 459 -0.99 16.39 5.85
N LEU A 460 -1.18 17.69 6.13
CA LEU A 460 -0.11 18.61 6.43
C LEU A 460 0.64 18.23 7.72
N LEU A 461 -0.10 17.92 8.79
CA LEU A 461 0.49 17.49 10.06
C LEU A 461 1.30 16.19 9.91
N MET A 462 0.84 15.23 9.11
CA MET A 462 1.57 13.99 8.85
C MET A 462 2.91 14.24 8.11
N ILE A 463 2.94 15.21 7.19
CA ILE A 463 4.19 15.60 6.50
C ILE A 463 5.14 16.31 7.49
N ILE A 464 4.67 17.31 8.23
CA ILE A 464 5.47 18.10 9.18
C ILE A 464 5.97 17.23 10.34
N ALA A 465 5.15 16.33 10.87
CA ALA A 465 5.53 15.40 11.93
C ALA A 465 6.56 14.34 11.50
N GLY A 466 6.93 14.29 10.21
CA GLY A 466 7.92 13.36 9.69
C GLY A 466 7.41 11.92 9.58
N CYS A 467 6.10 11.73 9.34
CA CYS A 467 5.54 10.41 9.03
C CYS A 467 6.00 9.94 7.64
N PHE A 468 6.39 10.86 6.77
CA PHE A 468 7.07 10.59 5.51
C PHE A 468 8.58 10.80 5.62
N ARG A 469 9.36 10.15 4.76
CA ARG A 469 10.81 10.36 4.68
C ARG A 469 11.17 11.74 4.14
N ASN A 470 10.43 12.15 3.12
CA ASN A 470 10.52 13.45 2.47
C ASN A 470 9.16 13.82 1.87
N VAL A 471 9.00 15.07 1.48
CA VAL A 471 7.76 15.58 0.86
C VAL A 471 7.45 14.85 -0.46
N GLU A 472 8.48 14.49 -1.21
CA GLU A 472 8.32 13.73 -2.46
C GLU A 472 7.65 12.36 -2.24
N SER A 473 7.96 11.68 -1.13
CA SER A 473 7.30 10.42 -0.76
C SER A 473 5.82 10.62 -0.47
N ALA A 474 5.42 11.77 0.07
CA ALA A 474 4.01 12.11 0.26
C ALA A 474 3.30 12.31 -1.09
N TYR A 475 3.92 13.01 -2.03
CA TYR A 475 3.36 13.20 -3.37
C TYR A 475 3.28 11.89 -4.17
N LYS A 476 4.24 10.97 -4.00
CA LYS A 476 4.21 9.63 -4.60
C LYS A 476 3.10 8.73 -4.05
N SER A 477 2.55 9.03 -2.87
CA SER A 477 1.41 8.29 -2.32
C SER A 477 0.07 8.68 -2.96
N ILE A 478 0.02 9.81 -3.67
CA ILE A 478 -1.19 10.29 -4.35
C ILE A 478 -1.45 9.43 -5.59
N ASN A 479 -2.66 8.90 -5.70
CA ASN A 479 -3.12 8.25 -6.93
C ASN A 479 -3.58 9.33 -7.93
N TRP A 480 -2.64 9.80 -8.73
CA TRP A 480 -2.89 10.84 -9.73
C TRP A 480 -3.90 10.41 -10.80
N GLU A 481 -3.89 9.14 -11.20
CA GLU A 481 -4.84 8.62 -12.17
C GLU A 481 -6.29 8.77 -11.66
N SER A 482 -6.56 8.33 -10.43
CA SER A 482 -7.90 8.50 -9.82
C SER A 482 -8.26 9.97 -9.62
N THR A 483 -7.29 10.80 -9.24
CA THR A 483 -7.49 12.25 -9.02
C THR A 483 -7.87 12.96 -10.31
N PHE A 484 -7.11 12.74 -11.40
CA PHE A 484 -7.40 13.33 -12.70
C PHE A 484 -8.66 12.76 -13.35
N LEU A 485 -8.91 11.45 -13.15
CA LEU A 485 -10.16 10.82 -13.60
C LEU A 485 -11.38 11.54 -13.00
N PHE A 486 -11.37 11.74 -11.67
CA PHE A 486 -12.50 12.40 -11.02
C PHE A 486 -12.61 13.88 -11.46
N ALA A 487 -11.50 14.62 -11.41
CA ALA A 487 -11.49 16.03 -11.80
C ALA A 487 -11.93 16.24 -13.25
N GLY A 488 -11.57 15.32 -14.16
CA GLY A 488 -11.96 15.37 -15.57
C GLY A 488 -13.39 14.89 -15.86
N MET A 489 -13.94 13.99 -15.01
CA MET A 489 -15.32 13.48 -15.19
C MET A 489 -16.37 14.34 -14.48
N PHE A 490 -16.00 15.11 -13.45
CA PHE A 490 -16.94 15.98 -12.74
C PHE A 490 -17.67 16.97 -13.65
N PRO A 491 -17.01 17.65 -14.61
CA PRO A 491 -17.70 18.52 -15.57
C PRO A 491 -18.75 17.80 -16.42
N LEU A 492 -18.61 16.48 -16.64
CA LEU A 492 -19.63 15.72 -17.34
C LEU A 492 -20.95 15.67 -16.57
N ALA A 493 -20.91 15.56 -15.24
CA ALA A 493 -22.10 15.64 -14.40
C ALA A 493 -22.79 17.01 -14.55
N ILE A 494 -22.02 18.11 -14.56
CA ILE A 494 -22.52 19.47 -14.82
C ILE A 494 -23.16 19.56 -16.24
N ALA A 495 -22.47 19.00 -17.24
CA ALA A 495 -22.99 18.99 -18.60
C ALA A 495 -24.32 18.21 -18.73
N MET A 496 -24.41 17.04 -18.08
CA MET A 496 -25.65 16.22 -18.07
C MET A 496 -26.81 16.95 -17.40
N GLU A 497 -26.56 17.68 -16.33
CA GLU A 497 -27.57 18.48 -15.63
C GLU A 497 -27.99 19.69 -16.47
N LYS A 498 -27.02 20.47 -16.96
CA LYS A 498 -27.24 21.69 -17.75
C LYS A 498 -27.99 21.43 -19.04
N THR A 499 -27.73 20.31 -19.70
CA THR A 499 -28.43 19.93 -20.96
C THR A 499 -29.74 19.19 -20.72
N GLY A 500 -30.01 18.71 -19.49
CA GLY A 500 -31.16 17.87 -19.18
C GLY A 500 -30.98 16.39 -19.56
N ALA A 501 -29.79 15.97 -19.92
CA ALA A 501 -29.49 14.57 -20.25
C ALA A 501 -29.74 13.61 -19.07
N SER A 502 -29.38 14.02 -17.84
CA SER A 502 -29.66 13.26 -16.62
C SER A 502 -31.15 13.09 -16.37
N THR A 503 -31.94 14.18 -16.57
CA THR A 503 -33.39 14.15 -16.42
C THR A 503 -34.04 13.22 -17.44
N LEU A 504 -33.55 13.21 -18.68
CA LEU A 504 -34.09 12.34 -19.74
C LEU A 504 -33.86 10.86 -19.42
N ILE A 505 -32.64 10.49 -18.97
CA ILE A 505 -32.31 9.11 -18.54
C ILE A 505 -33.16 8.73 -17.31
N ALA A 506 -33.18 9.61 -16.29
CA ALA A 506 -33.97 9.39 -15.09
C ALA A 506 -35.46 9.15 -15.41
N ASN A 507 -36.05 10.01 -16.24
CA ASN A 507 -37.43 9.86 -16.64
C ASN A 507 -37.67 8.58 -17.46
N ALA A 508 -36.74 8.15 -18.29
CA ALA A 508 -36.85 6.88 -19.01
C ALA A 508 -36.86 5.68 -18.05
N ILE A 509 -35.99 5.69 -17.02
CA ILE A 509 -35.97 4.66 -15.97
C ILE A 509 -37.28 4.72 -15.15
N VAL A 510 -37.68 5.91 -14.72
CA VAL A 510 -38.87 6.11 -13.91
C VAL A 510 -40.11 5.69 -14.69
N SER A 511 -40.32 6.17 -15.93
CA SER A 511 -41.49 5.83 -16.75
C SER A 511 -41.58 4.33 -17.08
N GLY A 512 -40.42 3.67 -17.26
CA GLY A 512 -40.38 2.23 -17.53
C GLY A 512 -40.66 1.35 -16.31
N LEU A 513 -40.34 1.81 -15.11
CA LEU A 513 -40.35 0.97 -13.91
C LEU A 513 -41.27 1.48 -12.79
N SER A 514 -41.73 2.73 -12.82
CA SER A 514 -42.57 3.33 -11.76
C SER A 514 -43.92 2.62 -11.56
N SER A 515 -44.46 2.01 -12.61
CA SER A 515 -45.69 1.19 -12.52
C SER A 515 -45.53 -0.02 -11.58
N TYR A 516 -44.29 -0.46 -11.34
CA TYR A 516 -43.94 -1.55 -10.41
C TYR A 516 -43.50 -1.04 -9.03
N GLY A 517 -43.53 0.29 -8.78
CA GLY A 517 -43.18 0.92 -7.51
C GLY A 517 -41.76 1.45 -7.44
N SER A 518 -41.47 2.25 -6.39
CA SER A 518 -40.17 2.92 -6.19
C SER A 518 -39.01 1.92 -6.04
N ILE A 519 -39.26 0.73 -5.45
CA ILE A 519 -38.26 -0.34 -5.30
C ILE A 519 -37.83 -0.86 -6.67
N ALA A 520 -38.75 -0.94 -7.65
CA ALA A 520 -38.41 -1.39 -9.00
C ALA A 520 -37.52 -0.37 -9.73
N VAL A 521 -37.75 0.93 -9.54
CA VAL A 521 -36.89 2.00 -10.07
C VAL A 521 -35.49 1.92 -9.44
N LEU A 522 -35.44 1.75 -8.13
CA LEU A 522 -34.18 1.58 -7.38
C LEU A 522 -33.44 0.32 -7.86
N ALA A 523 -34.12 -0.79 -8.08
CA ALA A 523 -33.52 -2.03 -8.62
C ALA A 523 -33.00 -1.82 -10.04
N GLY A 524 -33.73 -1.12 -10.91
CA GLY A 524 -33.27 -0.78 -12.25
C GLY A 524 -31.98 0.06 -12.23
N LEU A 525 -31.92 1.05 -11.35
CA LEU A 525 -30.75 1.89 -11.14
C LEU A 525 -29.56 1.05 -10.61
N TYR A 526 -29.80 0.15 -9.63
CA TYR A 526 -28.80 -0.76 -9.11
C TYR A 526 -28.18 -1.63 -10.20
N VAL A 527 -29.02 -2.28 -11.00
CA VAL A 527 -28.59 -3.18 -12.08
C VAL A 527 -27.80 -2.41 -13.13
N ALA A 528 -28.29 -1.26 -13.58
CA ALA A 528 -27.61 -0.44 -14.57
C ALA A 528 -26.23 0.03 -14.09
N THR A 529 -26.15 0.51 -12.85
CA THR A 529 -24.88 0.91 -12.20
C THR A 529 -23.94 -0.27 -12.05
N SER A 530 -24.44 -1.43 -11.58
CA SER A 530 -23.67 -2.64 -11.36
C SER A 530 -23.12 -3.25 -12.65
N ILE A 531 -23.86 -3.17 -13.75
CA ILE A 531 -23.36 -3.61 -15.06
C ILE A 531 -22.25 -2.67 -15.54
N LEU A 532 -22.45 -1.37 -15.46
CA LEU A 532 -21.48 -0.41 -15.97
C LEU A 532 -20.15 -0.48 -15.22
N THR A 533 -20.19 -0.60 -13.89
CA THR A 533 -18.96 -0.67 -13.06
C THR A 533 -18.10 -1.92 -13.33
N MET A 534 -18.63 -2.95 -13.98
CA MET A 534 -17.84 -4.11 -14.40
C MET A 534 -16.86 -3.79 -15.54
N PHE A 535 -17.11 -2.73 -16.27
CA PHE A 535 -16.34 -2.35 -17.46
C PHE A 535 -15.53 -1.06 -17.25
N ILE A 536 -16.00 -0.16 -16.40
CA ILE A 536 -15.34 1.11 -16.10
C ILE A 536 -15.07 1.21 -14.58
N SER A 537 -14.26 2.21 -14.20
CA SER A 537 -13.93 2.39 -12.77
C SER A 537 -15.15 2.74 -11.92
N ASN A 538 -15.14 2.33 -10.65
CA ASN A 538 -16.20 2.65 -9.68
C ASN A 538 -16.45 4.15 -9.58
N THR A 539 -15.37 4.95 -9.62
CA THR A 539 -15.43 6.42 -9.57
C THR A 539 -16.18 7.00 -10.78
N ALA A 540 -15.80 6.58 -11.99
CA ALA A 540 -16.47 7.05 -13.21
C ALA A 540 -17.95 6.64 -13.24
N THR A 541 -18.26 5.42 -12.82
CA THR A 541 -19.63 4.93 -12.70
C THR A 541 -20.46 5.78 -11.73
N ALA A 542 -19.89 6.09 -10.56
CA ALA A 542 -20.60 6.91 -9.57
C ALA A 542 -20.85 8.35 -10.07
N VAL A 543 -19.88 8.97 -10.76
CA VAL A 543 -20.05 10.30 -11.35
C VAL A 543 -21.19 10.33 -12.38
N LEU A 544 -21.29 9.27 -13.19
CA LEU A 544 -22.35 9.18 -14.20
C LEU A 544 -23.74 8.96 -13.58
N PHE A 545 -23.83 8.06 -12.60
CA PHE A 545 -25.13 7.64 -12.07
C PHE A 545 -25.63 8.48 -10.90
N ALA A 546 -24.78 9.20 -10.16
CA ALA A 546 -25.22 10.02 -9.04
C ALA A 546 -26.23 11.12 -9.46
N PRO A 547 -26.01 11.94 -10.51
CA PRO A 547 -27.00 12.91 -10.95
C PRO A 547 -28.29 12.25 -11.49
N ILE A 548 -28.19 11.08 -12.14
CA ILE A 548 -29.36 10.33 -12.64
C ILE A 548 -30.19 9.83 -11.45
N ALA A 549 -29.55 9.30 -10.41
CA ALA A 549 -30.20 8.80 -9.21
C ALA A 549 -30.91 9.92 -8.45
N LEU A 550 -30.24 11.06 -8.30
CA LEU A 550 -30.84 12.24 -7.67
C LEU A 550 -32.06 12.71 -8.43
N GLN A 551 -31.95 12.84 -9.75
CA GLN A 551 -33.04 13.30 -10.60
C GLN A 551 -34.23 12.31 -10.63
N ALA A 552 -33.94 10.99 -10.58
CA ALA A 552 -34.98 9.97 -10.49
C ALA A 552 -35.78 10.08 -9.18
N ALA A 553 -35.11 10.29 -8.05
CA ALA A 553 -35.77 10.49 -6.77
C ALA A 553 -36.63 11.78 -6.75
N VAL A 554 -36.08 12.89 -7.27
CA VAL A 554 -36.78 14.16 -7.39
C VAL A 554 -38.03 14.02 -8.30
N SER A 555 -37.90 13.31 -9.42
CA SER A 555 -39.02 13.07 -10.34
C SER A 555 -40.13 12.22 -9.71
N LEU A 556 -39.80 11.34 -8.77
CA LEU A 556 -40.78 10.55 -8.02
C LEU A 556 -41.33 11.30 -6.79
N GLY A 557 -40.76 12.44 -6.42
CA GLY A 557 -41.15 13.21 -5.23
C GLY A 557 -40.79 12.49 -3.91
N ILE A 558 -39.74 11.67 -3.88
CA ILE A 558 -39.33 10.88 -2.73
C ILE A 558 -37.91 11.22 -2.31
N SER A 559 -37.50 10.72 -1.13
CA SER A 559 -36.16 10.93 -0.57
C SER A 559 -35.03 10.42 -1.50
N PRO A 560 -34.01 11.22 -1.79
CA PRO A 560 -32.91 10.81 -2.67
C PRO A 560 -31.90 9.83 -2.00
N TYR A 561 -31.88 9.77 -0.68
CA TYR A 561 -30.84 9.01 0.03
C TYR A 561 -30.77 7.53 -0.35
N PRO A 562 -31.88 6.74 -0.41
CA PRO A 562 -31.81 5.34 -0.81
C PRO A 562 -31.29 5.16 -2.24
N PHE A 563 -31.60 6.08 -3.15
CA PHE A 563 -31.12 6.07 -4.53
C PHE A 563 -29.61 6.37 -4.61
N MET A 564 -29.15 7.34 -3.83
CA MET A 564 -27.75 7.70 -3.78
C MET A 564 -26.89 6.58 -3.17
N PHE A 565 -27.33 5.99 -2.06
CA PHE A 565 -26.66 4.82 -1.49
C PHE A 565 -26.67 3.62 -2.46
N THR A 566 -27.73 3.44 -3.24
CA THR A 566 -27.81 2.41 -4.29
C THR A 566 -26.69 2.56 -5.30
N VAL A 567 -26.43 3.78 -5.78
CA VAL A 567 -25.33 4.05 -6.73
C VAL A 567 -23.98 3.68 -6.12
N THR A 568 -23.71 4.09 -4.89
CA THR A 568 -22.45 3.78 -4.23
C THR A 568 -22.24 2.29 -4.03
N VAL A 569 -23.25 1.60 -3.51
CA VAL A 569 -23.18 0.15 -3.27
C VAL A 569 -22.97 -0.58 -4.59
N ALA A 570 -23.79 -0.28 -5.60
CA ALA A 570 -23.69 -0.92 -6.91
C ALA A 570 -22.34 -0.65 -7.59
N ALA A 571 -21.82 0.59 -7.51
CA ALA A 571 -20.52 0.94 -8.08
C ALA A 571 -19.36 0.27 -7.36
N SER A 572 -19.44 0.11 -6.03
CA SER A 572 -18.35 -0.45 -5.22
C SER A 572 -18.34 -1.98 -5.20
N MET A 573 -19.49 -2.64 -5.37
CA MET A 573 -19.64 -4.10 -5.28
C MET A 573 -19.36 -4.80 -6.62
N CYS A 574 -18.19 -4.57 -7.19
CA CYS A 574 -17.77 -5.17 -8.45
C CYS A 574 -16.82 -6.35 -8.21
N PHE A 575 -17.39 -7.55 -8.04
CA PHE A 575 -16.64 -8.75 -7.68
C PHE A 575 -16.45 -9.74 -8.84
N ALA A 576 -17.33 -9.67 -9.86
CA ALA A 576 -17.31 -10.62 -10.97
C ALA A 576 -16.15 -10.40 -11.97
N SER A 577 -15.45 -9.26 -11.91
CA SER A 577 -14.34 -8.95 -12.80
C SER A 577 -13.04 -8.70 -12.02
N PRO A 578 -11.91 -9.31 -12.44
CA PRO A 578 -10.61 -9.01 -11.86
C PRO A 578 -10.08 -7.62 -12.22
N PHE A 579 -10.57 -7.04 -13.31
CA PHE A 579 -10.06 -5.77 -13.85
C PHE A 579 -10.86 -4.55 -13.38
N ALA A 580 -12.01 -4.76 -12.76
CA ALA A 580 -12.89 -3.68 -12.32
C ALA A 580 -12.27 -2.84 -11.20
N THR A 581 -11.46 -3.45 -10.33
CA THR A 581 -10.79 -2.76 -9.22
C THR A 581 -9.33 -3.18 -9.09
N PRO A 582 -8.41 -2.25 -8.76
CA PRO A 582 -7.01 -2.58 -8.53
C PRO A 582 -6.77 -3.65 -7.45
N PRO A 583 -7.51 -3.71 -6.34
CA PRO A 583 -7.43 -4.80 -5.37
C PRO A 583 -7.59 -6.18 -5.98
N ASN A 584 -8.59 -6.35 -6.84
CA ASN A 584 -8.85 -7.62 -7.52
C ASN A 584 -7.70 -8.02 -8.45
N ALA A 585 -7.17 -7.05 -9.22
CA ALA A 585 -6.04 -7.28 -10.12
C ALA A 585 -4.76 -7.69 -9.36
N LEU A 586 -4.49 -7.09 -8.19
CA LEU A 586 -3.34 -7.43 -7.34
C LEU A 586 -3.39 -8.89 -6.88
N VAL A 587 -4.53 -9.34 -6.37
CA VAL A 587 -4.64 -10.71 -5.86
C VAL A 587 -4.75 -11.73 -6.98
N MET A 588 -5.17 -11.34 -8.19
CA MET A 588 -5.24 -12.22 -9.35
C MET A 588 -3.87 -12.84 -9.66
N SER A 589 -2.84 -12.02 -9.73
CA SER A 589 -1.48 -12.47 -10.00
C SER A 589 -0.89 -13.26 -8.82
N ALA A 590 -1.07 -12.78 -7.59
CA ALA A 590 -0.53 -13.41 -6.39
C ALA A 590 -1.19 -14.76 -6.08
N GLY A 591 -2.51 -14.86 -6.26
CA GLY A 591 -3.29 -16.09 -6.08
C GLY A 591 -3.34 -16.97 -7.32
N ARG A 592 -2.74 -16.54 -8.45
CA ARG A 592 -2.80 -17.22 -9.76
C ARG A 592 -4.24 -17.57 -10.17
N TYR A 593 -5.17 -16.65 -9.90
CA TYR A 593 -6.56 -16.83 -10.27
C TYR A 593 -6.77 -16.63 -11.77
N LYS A 594 -7.77 -17.32 -12.30
CA LYS A 594 -8.28 -17.10 -13.66
C LYS A 594 -9.48 -16.17 -13.62
N PHE A 595 -9.80 -15.54 -14.73
CA PHE A 595 -11.00 -14.72 -14.88
C PHE A 595 -12.26 -15.47 -14.41
N MET A 596 -12.39 -16.76 -14.79
CA MET A 596 -13.54 -17.58 -14.42
C MET A 596 -13.66 -17.83 -12.90
N ASP A 597 -12.57 -17.73 -12.13
CA ASP A 597 -12.63 -17.86 -10.67
C ASP A 597 -13.36 -16.66 -10.06
N TYR A 598 -13.14 -15.43 -10.62
CA TYR A 598 -13.89 -14.25 -10.24
C TYR A 598 -15.37 -14.35 -10.60
N VAL A 599 -15.70 -14.89 -11.77
CA VAL A 599 -17.09 -15.13 -12.16
C VAL A 599 -17.76 -16.13 -11.21
N LYS A 600 -17.09 -17.24 -10.90
CA LYS A 600 -17.67 -18.29 -10.03
C LYS A 600 -17.89 -17.87 -8.58
N VAL A 601 -17.02 -17.03 -8.04
CA VAL A 601 -17.07 -16.60 -6.64
C VAL A 601 -17.67 -15.20 -6.53
N GLY A 602 -17.27 -14.27 -7.40
CA GLY A 602 -17.66 -12.87 -7.34
C GLY A 602 -19.08 -12.61 -7.84
N PHE A 603 -19.51 -13.26 -8.93
CA PHE A 603 -20.87 -13.02 -9.45
C PHE A 603 -21.99 -13.45 -8.48
N PRO A 604 -21.93 -14.65 -7.85
CA PRO A 604 -22.93 -14.98 -6.83
C PRO A 604 -22.95 -14.01 -5.67
N LEU A 605 -21.78 -13.58 -5.19
CA LEU A 605 -21.69 -12.58 -4.14
C LEU A 605 -22.31 -11.24 -4.57
N GLN A 606 -21.93 -10.73 -5.73
CA GLN A 606 -22.44 -9.46 -6.29
C GLN A 606 -23.95 -9.49 -6.45
N PHE A 607 -24.48 -10.60 -6.97
CA PHE A 607 -25.93 -10.78 -7.17
C PHE A 607 -26.68 -10.82 -5.84
N ILE A 608 -26.24 -11.64 -4.87
CA ILE A 608 -26.90 -11.79 -3.57
C ILE A 608 -26.83 -10.48 -2.78
N VAL A 609 -25.66 -9.82 -2.72
CA VAL A 609 -25.53 -8.51 -2.09
C VAL A 609 -26.47 -7.51 -2.75
N GLY A 610 -26.55 -7.50 -4.10
CA GLY A 610 -27.44 -6.62 -4.83
C GLY A 610 -28.90 -6.81 -4.47
N VAL A 611 -29.38 -8.05 -4.52
CA VAL A 611 -30.77 -8.37 -4.17
C VAL A 611 -31.08 -7.95 -2.72
N ILE A 612 -30.21 -8.28 -1.76
CA ILE A 612 -30.43 -7.91 -0.36
C ILE A 612 -30.43 -6.38 -0.21
N MET A 613 -29.50 -5.68 -0.82
CA MET A 613 -29.37 -4.23 -0.64
C MET A 613 -30.52 -3.45 -1.31
N ILE A 614 -31.09 -3.94 -2.41
CA ILE A 614 -32.29 -3.34 -3.02
C ILE A 614 -33.46 -3.25 -2.02
N PHE A 615 -33.62 -4.24 -1.14
CA PHE A 615 -34.66 -4.25 -0.11
C PHE A 615 -34.23 -3.59 1.19
N VAL A 616 -32.95 -3.69 1.55
CA VAL A 616 -32.44 -3.18 2.83
C VAL A 616 -32.25 -1.65 2.80
N LEU A 617 -31.80 -1.09 1.66
CA LEU A 617 -31.55 0.36 1.57
C LEU A 617 -32.80 1.21 1.85
N PRO A 618 -33.99 0.88 1.33
CA PRO A 618 -35.22 1.63 1.66
C PRO A 618 -35.66 1.43 3.13
N LEU A 619 -35.26 0.33 3.79
CA LEU A 619 -35.54 0.12 5.21
C LEU A 619 -34.61 0.94 6.11
N LEU A 620 -33.34 1.11 5.70
CA LEU A 620 -32.36 1.93 6.43
C LEU A 620 -32.58 3.43 6.19
N PHE A 621 -32.94 3.78 4.98
CA PHE A 621 -33.17 5.15 4.50
C PHE A 621 -34.52 5.20 3.80
N PRO A 622 -35.60 5.51 4.50
CA PRO A 622 -36.96 5.53 3.90
C PRO A 622 -37.09 6.50 2.71
N PHE A 623 -38.00 6.15 1.79
CA PHE A 623 -38.31 6.96 0.61
C PHE A 623 -38.93 8.31 0.94
#